data_367c31ebc1c44319d183007661374d66
#
_entry.id   367c31ebc1c44319d183007661374d66
#
_cell.length_a   1.000
_cell.length_b   1.000
_cell.length_c   1.000
_cell.angle_alpha   90.00
_cell.angle_beta   90.00
_cell.angle_gamma   90.00
#
_symmetry.space_group_name_H-M   'P 1'
#
loop_
_entity.id
_entity.type
_entity.pdbx_description
1 polymer ?
#
loop_
_entity_poly.entity_id
_entity_poly.type
_entity_poly.pdbx_seq_one_letter_code
_entity_poly.pdbx_strand_id
1 'polypeptide(L)'
;MIYSRITGTGSYLPGPAIDNASLIAARGLDSSDEWIVERTGIRTRHLVADGVTGSDLAAEACRRALDAAGRVAEDVDLIIVATSTPDYVFPSTAALLQDKLGIRNGAPAFDLQAVCSGFAYALAVADKFIRSGSHKCALVVGAEVFSRILDWKDRGTCVLFGDGAGAVVLEASETAGILATALHADGRHQNILSVPGHVSGGVAVGDPFLRMDGPAVFKFAVRVLADVAEEVLVAAGMKAADIDWLIPHQANVRILQSTAKKLGLPMEKCIVTVERHGNTSAASIPLALDEAVRAGKIVPGQKLLLEGVGGGFTWGAALLIF
;
A
#
# COMPACT_ATOMS: atom_id res chain seq x y z
N MET A 1 22.48 19.14 2.10
CA MET A 1 22.05 17.81 1.55
C MET A 1 20.54 17.89 1.42
N ILE A 2 19.96 17.49 0.29
CA ILE A 2 18.50 17.48 0.11
C ILE A 2 17.97 16.16 0.66
N TYR A 3 16.96 16.24 1.50
CA TYR A 3 16.17 15.12 1.99
C TYR A 3 14.77 15.16 1.37
N SER A 4 14.03 14.06 1.47
CA SER A 4 12.62 14.04 1.17
C SER A 4 11.82 13.82 2.46
N ARG A 5 10.70 14.54 2.61
CA ARG A 5 9.85 14.46 3.80
C ARG A 5 8.38 14.37 3.41
N ILE A 6 7.62 13.57 4.14
CA ILE A 6 6.16 13.54 4.04
C ILE A 6 5.61 14.80 4.70
N THR A 7 4.88 15.61 3.94
CA THR A 7 4.27 16.86 4.41
C THR A 7 2.75 16.79 4.49
N GLY A 8 2.13 15.81 3.80
CA GLY A 8 0.70 15.59 3.86
C GLY A 8 0.35 14.14 3.59
N THR A 9 -0.73 13.68 4.20
CA THR A 9 -1.29 12.34 4.02
C THR A 9 -2.77 12.43 3.64
N GLY A 10 -3.26 11.47 2.87
CA GLY A 10 -4.66 11.38 2.51
C GLY A 10 -5.05 9.96 2.16
N SER A 11 -6.28 9.60 2.40
CA SER A 11 -6.79 8.26 2.13
C SER A 11 -8.24 8.28 1.67
N TYR A 12 -8.64 7.25 0.95
CA TYR A 12 -10.02 7.07 0.51
C TYR A 12 -10.40 5.58 0.47
N LEU A 13 -11.52 5.26 1.14
CA LEU A 13 -12.17 3.95 1.10
C LEU A 13 -13.52 4.11 0.39
N PRO A 14 -13.81 3.30 -0.65
CA PRO A 14 -15.03 3.44 -1.42
C PRO A 14 -16.25 2.88 -0.70
N GLY A 15 -17.39 3.58 -0.80
CA GLY A 15 -18.68 3.10 -0.32
C GLY A 15 -18.74 2.79 1.18
N PRO A 16 -19.77 2.11 1.64
CA PRO A 16 -19.90 1.67 3.02
C PRO A 16 -18.99 0.47 3.32
N ALA A 17 -18.62 0.32 4.60
CA ALA A 17 -17.96 -0.88 5.09
C ALA A 17 -18.89 -2.10 4.95
N ILE A 18 -18.39 -3.18 4.36
CA ILE A 18 -19.09 -4.44 4.16
C ILE A 18 -18.56 -5.45 5.18
N ASP A 19 -19.39 -5.92 6.09
CA ASP A 19 -19.02 -6.95 7.05
C ASP A 19 -18.96 -8.34 6.42
N ASN A 20 -18.42 -9.30 7.18
CA ASN A 20 -18.26 -10.68 6.70
C ASN A 20 -19.63 -11.35 6.41
N ALA A 21 -20.62 -11.12 7.25
CA ALA A 21 -21.95 -11.74 7.08
C ALA A 21 -22.61 -11.22 5.77
N SER A 22 -22.56 -9.92 5.53
CA SER A 22 -23.07 -9.29 4.30
C SER A 22 -22.32 -9.78 3.05
N LEU A 23 -20.99 -9.90 3.13
CA LEU A 23 -20.19 -10.42 2.02
C LEU A 23 -20.55 -11.87 1.70
N ILE A 24 -20.64 -12.71 2.73
CA ILE A 24 -21.00 -14.14 2.62
C ILE A 24 -22.38 -14.28 1.95
N ALA A 25 -23.37 -13.53 2.43
CA ALA A 25 -24.72 -13.57 1.88
C ALA A 25 -24.76 -13.07 0.42
N ALA A 26 -24.09 -11.96 0.12
CA ALA A 26 -24.09 -11.36 -1.22
C ALA A 26 -23.38 -12.21 -2.27
N ARG A 27 -22.38 -13.01 -1.86
CA ARG A 27 -21.54 -13.83 -2.78
C ARG A 27 -21.85 -15.33 -2.70
N GLY A 28 -22.71 -15.76 -1.78
CA GLY A 28 -23.04 -17.18 -1.58
C GLY A 28 -21.84 -18.01 -1.12
N LEU A 29 -20.98 -17.45 -0.25
CA LEU A 29 -19.75 -18.11 0.18
C LEU A 29 -20.02 -19.19 1.22
N ASP A 30 -19.37 -20.34 1.08
CA ASP A 30 -19.32 -21.38 2.12
C ASP A 30 -18.31 -20.99 3.20
N SER A 31 -18.67 -20.03 4.07
CA SER A 31 -17.83 -19.49 5.13
C SER A 31 -18.67 -18.94 6.30
N SER A 32 -18.01 -18.46 7.36
CA SER A 32 -18.64 -17.72 8.45
C SER A 32 -17.79 -16.55 8.92
N ASP A 33 -18.39 -15.59 9.64
CA ASP A 33 -17.65 -14.46 10.22
C ASP A 33 -16.55 -14.96 11.16
N GLU A 34 -16.85 -15.94 12.02
CA GLU A 34 -15.89 -16.52 12.96
C GLU A 34 -14.69 -17.12 12.23
N TRP A 35 -14.94 -17.85 11.14
CA TRP A 35 -13.88 -18.49 10.33
C TRP A 35 -12.95 -17.43 9.70
N ILE A 36 -13.51 -16.34 9.19
CA ILE A 36 -12.74 -15.25 8.57
C ILE A 36 -11.93 -14.51 9.64
N VAL A 37 -12.57 -14.08 10.73
CA VAL A 37 -11.94 -13.33 11.82
C VAL A 37 -10.82 -14.13 12.48
N GLU A 38 -11.05 -15.40 12.81
CA GLU A 38 -10.04 -16.27 13.44
C GLU A 38 -8.78 -16.39 12.60
N ARG A 39 -8.91 -16.46 11.26
CA ARG A 39 -7.78 -16.67 10.35
C ARG A 39 -7.08 -15.40 9.91
N THR A 40 -7.79 -14.30 9.86
CA THR A 40 -7.32 -13.08 9.19
C THR A 40 -7.35 -11.84 10.07
N GLY A 41 -8.22 -11.81 11.07
CA GLY A 41 -8.57 -10.62 11.84
C GLY A 41 -9.56 -9.69 11.13
N ILE A 42 -9.92 -9.96 9.87
CA ILE A 42 -10.74 -9.06 9.04
C ILE A 42 -12.21 -9.17 9.45
N ARG A 43 -12.82 -8.03 9.77
CA ARG A 43 -14.25 -7.89 10.12
C ARG A 43 -15.03 -7.20 9.00
N THR A 44 -14.43 -6.17 8.39
CA THR A 44 -15.03 -5.43 7.29
C THR A 44 -14.02 -5.16 6.18
N ARG A 45 -14.53 -4.78 5.02
CA ARG A 45 -13.77 -4.25 3.87
C ARG A 45 -14.63 -3.27 3.10
N HIS A 46 -14.01 -2.56 2.18
CA HIS A 46 -14.67 -1.68 1.24
C HIS A 46 -14.48 -2.22 -0.16
N LEU A 47 -15.51 -2.16 -0.98
CA LEU A 47 -15.48 -2.56 -2.38
C LEU A 47 -16.04 -1.44 -3.23
N VAL A 48 -15.43 -1.21 -4.40
CA VAL A 48 -15.93 -0.20 -5.34
C VAL A 48 -17.27 -0.60 -5.93
N ALA A 49 -18.07 0.41 -6.26
CA ALA A 49 -19.23 0.23 -7.14
C ALA A 49 -18.79 0.03 -8.60
N ASP A 50 -19.71 -0.50 -9.42
CA ASP A 50 -19.46 -0.67 -10.84
C ASP A 50 -19.08 0.67 -11.50
N GLY A 51 -18.08 0.64 -12.37
CA GLY A 51 -17.57 1.81 -13.09
C GLY A 51 -16.58 2.69 -12.32
N VAL A 52 -16.43 2.55 -11.00
CA VAL A 52 -15.42 3.27 -10.22
C VAL A 52 -14.04 2.66 -10.44
N THR A 53 -13.04 3.49 -10.69
CA THR A 53 -11.68 3.05 -11.06
C THR A 53 -10.64 3.33 -9.98
N GLY A 54 -9.45 2.73 -10.10
CA GLY A 54 -8.32 2.98 -9.19
C GLY A 54 -7.90 4.44 -9.20
N SER A 55 -7.92 5.11 -10.35
CA SER A 55 -7.61 6.53 -10.45
C SER A 55 -8.67 7.45 -9.81
N ASP A 56 -9.95 7.01 -9.72
CA ASP A 56 -10.98 7.75 -8.96
C ASP A 56 -10.65 7.73 -7.46
N LEU A 57 -10.32 6.55 -6.92
CA LEU A 57 -9.93 6.41 -5.52
C LEU A 57 -8.66 7.21 -5.22
N ALA A 58 -7.67 7.11 -6.11
CA ALA A 58 -6.42 7.85 -6.01
C ALA A 58 -6.64 9.36 -6.00
N ALA A 59 -7.55 9.89 -6.84
CA ALA A 59 -7.84 11.32 -6.91
C ALA A 59 -8.38 11.86 -5.57
N GLU A 60 -9.29 11.12 -4.92
CA GLU A 60 -9.82 11.50 -3.61
C GLU A 60 -8.73 11.47 -2.52
N ALA A 61 -7.89 10.42 -2.51
CA ALA A 61 -6.78 10.33 -1.56
C ALA A 61 -5.76 11.47 -1.78
N CYS A 62 -5.43 11.78 -3.05
CA CYS A 62 -4.48 12.84 -3.38
C CYS A 62 -4.99 14.24 -3.01
N ARG A 63 -6.27 14.55 -3.27
CA ARG A 63 -6.85 15.85 -2.85
C ARG A 63 -6.70 16.05 -1.33
N ARG A 64 -7.02 15.01 -0.54
CA ARG A 64 -6.86 15.06 0.92
C ARG A 64 -5.40 15.18 1.35
N ALA A 65 -4.46 14.55 0.64
CA ALA A 65 -3.03 14.66 0.92
C ALA A 65 -2.49 16.05 0.61
N LEU A 66 -2.90 16.65 -0.52
CA LEU A 66 -2.56 18.02 -0.91
C LEU A 66 -3.12 19.03 0.08
N ASP A 67 -4.39 18.90 0.47
CA ASP A 67 -5.01 19.75 1.49
C ASP A 67 -4.25 19.68 2.82
N ALA A 68 -3.86 18.48 3.25
CA ALA A 68 -3.09 18.28 4.48
C ALA A 68 -1.68 18.88 4.41
N ALA A 69 -1.07 18.91 3.21
CA ALA A 69 0.24 19.53 2.96
C ALA A 69 0.17 21.05 2.75
N GLY A 70 -1.04 21.62 2.60
CA GLY A 70 -1.23 23.01 2.18
C GLY A 70 -0.70 23.28 0.77
N ARG A 71 -0.84 22.31 -0.14
CA ARG A 71 -0.38 22.36 -1.53
C ARG A 71 -1.54 22.34 -2.50
N VAL A 72 -1.27 22.86 -3.70
CA VAL A 72 -2.18 22.83 -4.83
C VAL A 72 -1.67 21.90 -5.93
N ALA A 73 -2.51 21.56 -6.89
CA ALA A 73 -2.16 20.65 -7.98
C ALA A 73 -0.94 21.13 -8.79
N GLU A 74 -0.79 22.43 -8.99
CA GLU A 74 0.30 23.07 -9.72
C GLU A 74 1.67 22.91 -9.05
N ASP A 75 1.72 22.67 -7.74
CA ASP A 75 2.97 22.44 -7.02
C ASP A 75 3.58 21.07 -7.32
N VAL A 76 2.77 20.11 -7.78
CA VAL A 76 3.18 18.73 -8.01
C VAL A 76 4.02 18.61 -9.27
N ASP A 77 5.24 18.14 -9.15
CA ASP A 77 6.19 17.94 -10.24
C ASP A 77 6.55 16.48 -10.52
N LEU A 78 5.94 15.52 -9.76
CA LEU A 78 6.10 14.07 -9.98
C LEU A 78 4.88 13.31 -9.44
N ILE A 79 4.38 12.33 -10.20
CA ILE A 79 3.30 11.43 -9.76
C ILE A 79 3.74 9.98 -9.93
N ILE A 80 3.73 9.20 -8.84
CA ILE A 80 3.99 7.75 -8.87
C ILE A 80 2.82 7.03 -8.22
N VAL A 81 2.16 6.16 -9.00
CA VAL A 81 1.08 5.30 -8.49
C VAL A 81 1.57 3.86 -8.39
N ALA A 82 1.59 3.33 -7.18
CA ALA A 82 1.79 1.90 -6.94
C ALA A 82 0.44 1.19 -7.09
N THR A 83 0.32 0.35 -8.11
CA THR A 83 -0.90 -0.43 -8.38
C THR A 83 -0.59 -1.73 -9.10
N SER A 84 -1.39 -2.77 -8.81
CA SER A 84 -1.44 -4.05 -9.54
C SER A 84 -2.76 -4.23 -10.28
N THR A 85 -3.67 -3.26 -10.11
CA THR A 85 -5.01 -3.23 -10.70
C THR A 85 -5.22 -1.93 -11.48
N PRO A 86 -4.36 -1.65 -12.49
CA PRO A 86 -4.44 -0.39 -13.25
C PRO A 86 -5.80 -0.27 -13.95
N ASP A 87 -6.20 0.97 -14.22
CA ASP A 87 -7.48 1.24 -14.90
C ASP A 87 -7.47 0.67 -16.33
N TYR A 88 -6.35 0.87 -17.02
CA TYR A 88 -6.14 0.42 -18.39
C TYR A 88 -4.81 -0.32 -18.53
N VAL A 89 -4.63 -1.02 -19.64
CA VAL A 89 -3.31 -1.55 -20.03
C VAL A 89 -2.34 -0.38 -20.29
N PHE A 90 -2.82 0.67 -20.94
CA PHE A 90 -2.23 2.01 -21.06
C PHE A 90 -3.35 3.00 -21.48
N PRO A 91 -3.25 4.31 -21.17
CA PRO A 91 -2.20 4.97 -20.40
C PRO A 91 -2.14 4.50 -18.95
N SER A 92 -1.07 4.90 -18.22
CA SER A 92 -0.91 4.57 -16.80
C SER A 92 -2.03 5.17 -15.93
N THR A 93 -2.34 4.54 -14.83
CA THR A 93 -3.26 5.07 -13.80
C THR A 93 -2.79 6.43 -13.30
N ALA A 94 -1.49 6.66 -13.18
CA ALA A 94 -0.91 7.94 -12.81
C ALA A 94 -1.20 9.05 -13.84
N ALA A 95 -1.18 8.74 -15.14
CA ALA A 95 -1.54 9.71 -16.18
C ALA A 95 -3.02 10.08 -16.14
N LEU A 96 -3.91 9.10 -15.87
CA LEU A 96 -5.33 9.36 -15.66
C LEU A 96 -5.56 10.19 -14.39
N LEU A 97 -4.85 9.88 -13.32
CA LEU A 97 -4.88 10.63 -12.07
C LEU A 97 -4.45 12.08 -12.26
N GLN A 98 -3.37 12.31 -13.03
CA GLN A 98 -2.88 13.65 -13.36
C GLN A 98 -4.00 14.51 -13.99
N ASP A 99 -4.73 13.94 -14.94
CA ASP A 99 -5.86 14.62 -15.59
C ASP A 99 -7.00 14.92 -14.60
N LYS A 100 -7.38 13.95 -13.76
CA LYS A 100 -8.43 14.09 -12.73
C LYS A 100 -8.10 15.12 -11.64
N LEU A 101 -6.81 15.35 -11.38
CA LEU A 101 -6.33 16.38 -10.44
C LEU A 101 -6.18 17.75 -11.10
N GLY A 102 -6.28 17.85 -12.41
CA GLY A 102 -6.09 19.09 -13.14
C GLY A 102 -4.63 19.54 -13.26
N ILE A 103 -3.65 18.65 -13.04
CA ILE A 103 -2.22 18.95 -13.14
C ILE A 103 -1.86 19.11 -14.62
N ARG A 104 -1.42 20.31 -15.04
CA ARG A 104 -1.16 20.67 -16.45
C ARG A 104 0.26 21.17 -16.72
N ASN A 105 1.15 21.04 -15.76
CA ASN A 105 2.53 21.55 -15.81
C ASN A 105 3.53 20.62 -16.51
N GLY A 106 3.06 19.47 -17.05
CA GLY A 106 3.91 18.50 -17.73
C GLY A 106 4.70 17.57 -16.78
N ALA A 107 4.34 17.52 -15.49
CA ALA A 107 4.95 16.63 -14.52
C ALA A 107 4.93 15.16 -15.00
N PRO A 108 6.03 14.40 -14.88
CA PRO A 108 6.03 12.97 -15.19
C PRO A 108 5.06 12.22 -14.26
N ALA A 109 4.31 11.30 -14.88
CA ALA A 109 3.31 10.47 -14.20
C ALA A 109 3.42 9.03 -14.70
N PHE A 110 3.70 8.08 -13.81
CA PHE A 110 3.87 6.67 -14.17
C PHE A 110 3.43 5.73 -13.04
N ASP A 111 3.03 4.51 -13.43
CA ASP A 111 2.71 3.44 -12.51
C ASP A 111 3.96 2.63 -12.15
N LEU A 112 3.97 2.09 -10.92
CA LEU A 112 4.96 1.17 -10.42
C LEU A 112 4.25 -0.08 -9.90
N GLN A 113 4.68 -1.27 -10.34
CA GLN A 113 4.12 -2.53 -9.88
C GLN A 113 5.11 -3.31 -9.01
N ALA A 114 4.80 -3.43 -7.72
CA ALA A 114 5.44 -4.33 -6.78
C ALA A 114 4.41 -4.91 -5.79
N VAL A 115 3.17 -5.03 -6.24
CA VAL A 115 2.01 -5.56 -5.52
C VAL A 115 1.91 -4.92 -4.12
N CYS A 116 1.79 -5.72 -3.06
CA CYS A 116 1.58 -5.22 -1.70
C CYS A 116 2.81 -4.45 -1.11
N SER A 117 4.01 -4.61 -1.67
CA SER A 117 5.18 -3.79 -1.33
C SER A 117 5.26 -2.48 -2.16
N GLY A 118 4.33 -2.29 -3.09
CA GLY A 118 4.36 -1.22 -4.09
C GLY A 118 4.51 0.17 -3.50
N PHE A 119 3.85 0.48 -2.38
CA PHE A 119 3.98 1.79 -1.75
C PHE A 119 5.39 2.05 -1.20
N ALA A 120 6.03 1.07 -0.57
CA ALA A 120 7.42 1.19 -0.09
C ALA A 120 8.40 1.40 -1.27
N TYR A 121 8.15 0.69 -2.39
CA TYR A 121 8.90 0.89 -3.64
C TYR A 121 8.70 2.29 -4.22
N ALA A 122 7.45 2.74 -4.34
CA ALA A 122 7.12 4.07 -4.88
C ALA A 122 7.73 5.19 -4.02
N LEU A 123 7.68 5.04 -2.69
CA LEU A 123 8.28 5.99 -1.77
C LEU A 123 9.80 6.05 -1.92
N ALA A 124 10.46 4.89 -2.03
CA ALA A 124 11.90 4.81 -2.26
C ALA A 124 12.31 5.42 -3.61
N VAL A 125 11.54 5.21 -4.66
CA VAL A 125 11.80 5.81 -5.99
C VAL A 125 11.63 7.31 -5.95
N ALA A 126 10.53 7.83 -5.37
CA ALA A 126 10.28 9.26 -5.22
C ALA A 126 11.37 9.94 -4.39
N ASP A 127 11.86 9.29 -3.30
CA ASP A 127 12.99 9.78 -2.51
C ASP A 127 14.23 10.04 -3.38
N LYS A 128 14.54 9.14 -4.33
CA LYS A 128 15.71 9.31 -5.22
C LYS A 128 15.53 10.48 -6.19
N PHE A 129 14.33 10.67 -6.74
CA PHE A 129 14.03 11.84 -7.58
C PHE A 129 14.21 13.15 -6.81
N ILE A 130 13.68 13.22 -5.59
CA ILE A 130 13.79 14.44 -4.77
C ILE A 130 15.23 14.67 -4.32
N ARG A 131 15.90 13.65 -3.79
CA ARG A 131 17.29 13.80 -3.29
C ARG A 131 18.31 14.10 -4.39
N SER A 132 18.03 13.73 -5.64
CA SER A 132 18.85 14.13 -6.79
C SER A 132 18.71 15.62 -7.13
N GLY A 133 17.69 16.29 -6.58
CA GLY A 133 17.36 17.68 -6.88
C GLY A 133 16.56 17.86 -8.18
N SER A 134 16.17 16.76 -8.86
CA SER A 134 15.42 16.83 -10.12
C SER A 134 13.96 17.22 -9.92
N HIS A 135 13.38 16.86 -8.77
CA HIS A 135 11.98 17.12 -8.40
C HIS A 135 11.89 17.63 -6.96
N LYS A 136 10.80 18.33 -6.62
CA LYS A 136 10.64 18.98 -5.32
C LYS A 136 9.36 18.59 -4.58
N CYS A 137 8.30 18.19 -5.30
CA CYS A 137 7.00 17.88 -4.74
C CYS A 137 6.37 16.70 -5.48
N ALA A 138 6.40 15.53 -4.87
CA ALA A 138 5.89 14.31 -5.45
C ALA A 138 4.59 13.84 -4.77
N LEU A 139 3.61 13.40 -5.57
CA LEU A 139 2.51 12.55 -5.10
C LEU A 139 2.94 11.09 -5.20
N VAL A 140 2.96 10.40 -4.05
CA VAL A 140 3.24 8.97 -3.96
C VAL A 140 1.97 8.28 -3.49
N VAL A 141 1.43 7.41 -4.33
CA VAL A 141 0.08 6.87 -4.19
C VAL A 141 0.12 5.34 -4.20
N GLY A 142 -0.64 4.71 -3.32
CA GLY A 142 -1.04 3.31 -3.43
C GLY A 142 -2.53 3.26 -3.72
N ALA A 143 -2.95 2.67 -4.84
CA ALA A 143 -4.35 2.59 -5.23
C ALA A 143 -4.68 1.24 -5.84
N GLU A 144 -5.71 0.57 -5.29
CA GLU A 144 -6.04 -0.80 -5.69
C GLU A 144 -7.54 -1.05 -5.74
N VAL A 145 -7.95 -1.79 -6.76
CA VAL A 145 -9.28 -2.35 -6.93
C VAL A 145 -9.16 -3.88 -7.05
N PHE A 146 -8.75 -4.52 -5.96
CA PHE A 146 -8.52 -5.98 -5.93
C PHE A 146 -9.79 -6.79 -6.14
N SER A 147 -10.96 -6.23 -5.81
CA SER A 147 -12.26 -6.88 -6.04
C SER A 147 -12.48 -7.32 -7.49
N ARG A 148 -11.78 -6.71 -8.46
CA ARG A 148 -11.87 -7.03 -9.90
C ARG A 148 -11.16 -8.31 -10.30
N ILE A 149 -10.16 -8.72 -9.53
CA ILE A 149 -9.31 -9.88 -9.83
C ILE A 149 -9.54 -11.04 -8.86
N LEU A 150 -10.59 -10.97 -8.03
CA LEU A 150 -10.95 -12.04 -7.10
C LEU A 150 -11.88 -13.05 -7.76
N ASP A 151 -11.56 -14.33 -7.58
CA ASP A 151 -12.49 -15.42 -7.82
C ASP A 151 -13.43 -15.54 -6.61
N TRP A 152 -14.65 -15.03 -6.75
CA TRP A 152 -15.64 -15.06 -5.66
C TRP A 152 -16.09 -16.45 -5.26
N LYS A 153 -15.62 -17.52 -5.94
CA LYS A 153 -15.82 -18.91 -5.56
C LYS A 153 -14.67 -19.47 -4.71
N ASP A 154 -13.54 -18.77 -4.68
CA ASP A 154 -12.39 -19.15 -3.86
C ASP A 154 -12.41 -18.40 -2.51
N ARG A 155 -13.05 -19.00 -1.50
CA ARG A 155 -13.08 -18.41 -0.15
C ARG A 155 -11.71 -18.26 0.51
N GLY A 156 -10.67 -18.93 -0.03
CA GLY A 156 -9.31 -18.83 0.49
C GLY A 156 -8.67 -17.48 0.19
N THR A 157 -9.15 -16.79 -0.84
CA THR A 157 -8.64 -15.49 -1.28
C THR A 157 -9.66 -14.36 -1.20
N CYS A 158 -10.90 -14.57 -1.68
CA CYS A 158 -11.87 -13.48 -1.84
C CYS A 158 -12.31 -12.80 -0.53
N VAL A 159 -12.17 -13.46 0.60
CA VAL A 159 -12.51 -12.90 1.92
C VAL A 159 -11.43 -11.97 2.49
N LEU A 160 -10.22 -11.97 1.88
CA LEU A 160 -9.08 -11.25 2.40
C LEU A 160 -9.03 -9.78 1.95
N PHE A 161 -9.39 -9.53 0.69
CA PHE A 161 -9.07 -8.28 0.03
C PHE A 161 -10.19 -7.25 0.11
N GLY A 162 -9.78 -5.99 0.01
CA GLY A 162 -10.61 -4.81 -0.15
C GLY A 162 -10.01 -3.84 -1.14
N ASP A 163 -10.77 -2.80 -1.48
CA ASP A 163 -10.40 -1.73 -2.39
C ASP A 163 -10.14 -0.44 -1.62
N GLY A 164 -9.25 0.40 -2.13
CA GLY A 164 -8.94 1.67 -1.52
C GLY A 164 -7.73 2.37 -2.13
N ALA A 165 -7.50 3.60 -1.71
CA ALA A 165 -6.32 4.37 -2.05
C ALA A 165 -5.80 5.16 -0.85
N GLY A 166 -4.48 5.30 -0.80
CA GLY A 166 -3.82 6.22 0.11
C GLY A 166 -2.69 6.95 -0.61
N ALA A 167 -2.43 8.19 -0.21
CA ALA A 167 -1.46 9.05 -0.84
C ALA A 167 -0.67 9.84 0.19
N VAL A 168 0.57 10.17 -0.17
CA VAL A 168 1.36 11.16 0.56
C VAL A 168 1.91 12.20 -0.40
N VAL A 169 2.06 13.43 0.08
CA VAL A 169 2.88 14.46 -0.53
C VAL A 169 4.29 14.32 0.06
N LEU A 170 5.27 14.08 -0.81
CA LEU A 170 6.67 13.97 -0.46
C LEU A 170 7.43 15.18 -1.03
N GLU A 171 8.05 15.97 -0.17
CA GLU A 171 8.69 17.20 -0.58
C GLU A 171 10.18 17.24 -0.26
N ALA A 172 10.91 18.04 -1.06
CA ALA A 172 12.29 18.39 -0.79
C ALA A 172 12.41 19.17 0.53
N SER A 173 13.36 18.77 1.38
CA SER A 173 13.55 19.34 2.71
C SER A 173 15.03 19.46 3.07
N GLU A 174 15.36 20.44 3.89
CA GLU A 174 16.69 20.58 4.51
C GLU A 174 16.80 19.71 5.78
N THR A 175 15.66 19.33 6.36
CA THR A 175 15.59 18.41 7.52
C THR A 175 15.31 16.98 7.08
N ALA A 176 15.89 16.03 7.80
CA ALA A 176 15.73 14.61 7.49
C ALA A 176 14.26 14.16 7.61
N GLY A 177 13.79 13.49 6.58
CA GLY A 177 12.51 12.78 6.54
C GLY A 177 12.77 11.31 6.30
N ILE A 178 12.88 10.85 5.04
CA ILE A 178 13.27 9.47 4.75
C ILE A 178 14.75 9.28 5.11
N LEU A 179 15.02 8.35 6.03
CA LEU A 179 16.36 8.04 6.54
C LEU A 179 17.02 6.93 5.73
N ALA A 180 16.29 5.84 5.48
CA ALA A 180 16.76 4.68 4.76
C ALA A 180 15.61 3.98 4.04
N THR A 181 15.93 3.35 2.92
CA THR A 181 15.01 2.49 2.16
C THR A 181 15.76 1.24 1.69
N ALA A 182 15.09 0.08 1.71
CA ALA A 182 15.62 -1.17 1.15
C ALA A 182 14.53 -1.84 0.32
N LEU A 183 14.90 -2.35 -0.86
CA LEU A 183 13.99 -2.96 -1.83
C LEU A 183 14.59 -4.27 -2.35
N HIS A 184 13.80 -5.33 -2.39
CA HIS A 184 14.22 -6.66 -2.81
C HIS A 184 13.17 -7.38 -3.64
N ALA A 185 13.62 -8.28 -4.51
CA ALA A 185 12.76 -9.17 -5.28
C ALA A 185 13.36 -10.57 -5.43
N ASP A 186 12.52 -11.60 -5.48
CA ASP A 186 12.91 -12.97 -5.82
C ASP A 186 11.83 -13.62 -6.70
N GLY A 187 12.05 -13.59 -8.00
CA GLY A 187 11.13 -14.11 -9.02
C GLY A 187 10.96 -15.65 -9.00
N ARG A 188 11.77 -16.38 -8.26
CA ARG A 188 11.63 -17.86 -8.11
C ARG A 188 10.32 -18.26 -7.43
N HIS A 189 9.68 -17.32 -6.73
CA HIS A 189 8.46 -17.53 -5.97
C HIS A 189 7.18 -17.07 -6.68
N GLN A 190 7.24 -16.78 -7.97
CA GLN A 190 6.13 -16.23 -8.77
C GLN A 190 4.81 -17.01 -8.67
N ASN A 191 4.88 -18.31 -8.47
CA ASN A 191 3.70 -19.20 -8.43
C ASN A 191 2.96 -19.20 -7.07
N ILE A 192 3.53 -18.56 -6.03
CA ILE A 192 2.94 -18.58 -4.67
C ILE A 192 1.81 -17.57 -4.54
N LEU A 193 1.92 -16.42 -5.23
CA LEU A 193 0.93 -15.36 -5.25
C LEU A 193 1.00 -14.64 -6.60
N SER A 194 0.00 -14.81 -7.46
CA SER A 194 0.00 -14.27 -8.81
C SER A 194 -1.41 -14.10 -9.38
N VAL A 195 -1.49 -13.30 -10.45
CA VAL A 195 -2.62 -13.25 -11.39
C VAL A 195 -2.02 -13.55 -12.78
N PRO A 196 -2.05 -14.81 -13.24
CA PRO A 196 -1.30 -15.20 -14.44
C PRO A 196 -1.99 -14.84 -15.76
N GLY A 197 -3.15 -14.18 -15.72
CA GLY A 197 -3.85 -13.70 -16.92
C GLY A 197 -3.18 -12.47 -17.54
N HIS A 198 -3.33 -12.35 -18.85
CA HIS A 198 -2.87 -11.20 -19.64
C HIS A 198 -3.81 -10.92 -20.80
N VAL A 199 -3.65 -9.76 -21.46
CA VAL A 199 -4.41 -9.42 -22.67
C VAL A 199 -3.62 -9.83 -23.91
N SER A 200 -4.25 -10.59 -24.80
CA SER A 200 -3.70 -10.95 -26.11
C SER A 200 -4.82 -10.97 -27.16
N GLY A 201 -4.56 -10.38 -28.34
CA GLY A 201 -5.55 -10.31 -29.39
C GLY A 201 -6.87 -9.60 -29.00
N GLY A 202 -6.81 -8.70 -28.03
CA GLY A 202 -7.98 -7.96 -27.53
C GLY A 202 -8.86 -8.71 -26.53
N VAL A 203 -8.43 -9.89 -26.09
CA VAL A 203 -9.15 -10.72 -25.10
C VAL A 203 -8.26 -11.07 -23.92
N ALA A 204 -8.87 -11.33 -22.76
CA ALA A 204 -8.16 -11.88 -21.62
C ALA A 204 -7.81 -13.34 -21.88
N VAL A 205 -6.52 -13.68 -21.70
CA VAL A 205 -5.95 -15.04 -21.90
C VAL A 205 -5.33 -15.49 -20.59
N GLY A 206 -5.44 -16.79 -20.29
CA GLY A 206 -4.96 -17.37 -19.04
C GLY A 206 -5.97 -17.20 -17.90
N ASP A 207 -5.51 -17.36 -16.65
CA ASP A 207 -6.36 -17.21 -15.48
C ASP A 207 -6.36 -15.74 -15.02
N PRO A 208 -7.48 -15.01 -15.12
CA PRO A 208 -7.56 -13.61 -14.74
C PRO A 208 -7.68 -13.40 -13.23
N PHE A 209 -7.77 -14.47 -12.45
CA PHE A 209 -8.00 -14.40 -11.02
C PHE A 209 -6.72 -14.53 -10.21
N LEU A 210 -6.73 -13.90 -9.04
CA LEU A 210 -5.69 -14.05 -8.04
C LEU A 210 -5.64 -15.49 -7.53
N ARG A 211 -4.44 -16.07 -7.51
CA ARG A 211 -4.13 -17.38 -6.95
C ARG A 211 -3.08 -17.25 -5.86
N MET A 212 -3.28 -17.95 -4.75
CA MET A 212 -2.42 -17.79 -3.58
C MET A 212 -2.26 -19.11 -2.80
N ASP A 213 -1.01 -19.46 -2.50
CA ASP A 213 -0.67 -20.43 -1.46
C ASP A 213 -0.47 -19.69 -0.12
N GLY A 214 -1.53 -19.56 0.67
CA GLY A 214 -1.53 -18.79 1.91
C GLY A 214 -0.46 -19.21 2.91
N PRO A 215 -0.26 -20.52 3.22
CA PRO A 215 0.83 -21.01 4.07
C PRO A 215 2.22 -20.62 3.60
N ALA A 216 2.50 -20.72 2.30
CA ALA A 216 3.78 -20.33 1.73
C ALA A 216 4.00 -18.81 1.80
N VAL A 217 2.96 -18.01 1.49
CA VAL A 217 2.97 -16.55 1.65
C VAL A 217 3.29 -16.17 3.09
N PHE A 218 2.60 -16.76 4.07
CA PHE A 218 2.82 -16.47 5.48
C PHE A 218 4.27 -16.73 5.91
N LYS A 219 4.79 -17.91 5.59
CA LYS A 219 6.17 -18.32 5.93
C LYS A 219 7.22 -17.39 5.32
N PHE A 220 7.02 -16.99 4.06
CA PHE A 220 7.90 -16.07 3.36
C PHE A 220 7.84 -14.68 3.96
N ALA A 221 6.64 -14.13 4.13
CA ALA A 221 6.40 -12.77 4.62
C ALA A 221 7.04 -12.52 6.00
N VAL A 222 6.76 -13.37 6.97
CA VAL A 222 7.28 -13.22 8.34
C VAL A 222 8.81 -13.21 8.39
N ARG A 223 9.48 -13.92 7.48
CA ARG A 223 10.94 -13.92 7.40
C ARG A 223 11.46 -12.60 6.83
N VAL A 224 11.03 -12.27 5.60
CA VAL A 224 11.63 -11.15 4.85
C VAL A 224 11.28 -9.77 5.40
N LEU A 225 10.11 -9.62 6.05
CA LEU A 225 9.75 -8.36 6.69
C LEU A 225 10.69 -8.04 7.86
N ALA A 226 11.00 -9.02 8.71
CA ALA A 226 11.95 -8.80 9.79
C ALA A 226 13.37 -8.48 9.27
N ASP A 227 13.81 -9.21 8.22
CA ASP A 227 15.14 -9.04 7.63
C ASP A 227 15.29 -7.64 7.01
N VAL A 228 14.28 -7.16 6.24
CA VAL A 228 14.33 -5.83 5.59
C VAL A 228 14.17 -4.68 6.59
N ALA A 229 13.41 -4.89 7.67
CA ALA A 229 13.31 -3.93 8.76
C ALA A 229 14.67 -3.73 9.45
N GLU A 230 15.38 -4.82 9.78
CA GLU A 230 16.72 -4.76 10.35
C GLU A 230 17.70 -4.05 9.40
N GLU A 231 17.65 -4.33 8.10
CA GLU A 231 18.49 -3.70 7.09
C GLU A 231 18.37 -2.16 7.10
N VAL A 232 17.15 -1.63 7.06
CA VAL A 232 16.95 -0.16 7.06
C VAL A 232 17.31 0.48 8.41
N LEU A 233 17.12 -0.24 9.52
CA LEU A 233 17.56 0.21 10.85
C LEU A 233 19.08 0.31 10.94
N VAL A 234 19.79 -0.72 10.49
CA VAL A 234 21.25 -0.73 10.44
C VAL A 234 21.78 0.40 9.55
N ALA A 235 21.18 0.57 8.35
CA ALA A 235 21.57 1.64 7.43
C ALA A 235 21.38 3.05 8.02
N ALA A 236 20.41 3.23 8.90
CA ALA A 236 20.16 4.48 9.62
C ALA A 236 20.92 4.61 10.95
N GLY A 237 21.68 3.60 11.37
CA GLY A 237 22.34 3.57 12.68
C GLY A 237 21.38 3.50 13.87
N MET A 238 20.21 2.90 13.68
CA MET A 238 19.12 2.82 14.66
C MET A 238 18.85 1.37 15.10
N LYS A 239 18.09 1.23 16.18
CA LYS A 239 17.59 -0.05 16.71
C LYS A 239 16.06 -0.06 16.67
N ALA A 240 15.46 -1.24 16.70
CA ALA A 240 14.00 -1.39 16.75
C ALA A 240 13.35 -0.62 17.92
N ALA A 241 14.03 -0.55 19.07
CA ALA A 241 13.55 0.21 20.25
C ALA A 241 13.36 1.72 19.98
N ASP A 242 14.09 2.28 19.00
CA ASP A 242 14.05 3.71 18.64
C ASP A 242 12.83 4.06 17.79
N ILE A 243 12.08 3.07 17.30
CA ILE A 243 10.89 3.25 16.48
C ILE A 243 9.70 3.60 17.38
N ASP A 244 8.98 4.65 16.98
CA ASP A 244 7.71 5.02 17.60
C ASP A 244 6.57 4.16 17.05
N TRP A 245 6.50 3.98 15.72
CA TRP A 245 5.44 3.23 15.08
C TRP A 245 5.94 2.31 13.95
N LEU A 246 5.44 1.07 13.96
CA LEU A 246 5.53 0.11 12.86
C LEU A 246 4.23 0.19 12.04
N ILE A 247 4.36 0.45 10.74
CA ILE A 247 3.23 0.53 9.80
C ILE A 247 3.44 -0.50 8.69
N PRO A 248 3.14 -1.77 8.95
CA PRO A 248 3.34 -2.83 7.97
C PRO A 248 2.19 -2.88 6.97
N HIS A 249 2.42 -3.51 5.82
CA HIS A 249 1.36 -3.94 4.93
C HIS A 249 0.29 -4.72 5.68
N GLN A 250 -0.97 -4.37 5.51
CA GLN A 250 -2.13 -4.87 6.23
C GLN A 250 -2.69 -6.15 5.56
N ALA A 251 -1.91 -7.22 5.54
CA ALA A 251 -2.31 -8.47 4.88
C ALA A 251 -3.20 -9.34 5.76
N ASN A 252 -2.82 -9.50 7.02
CA ASN A 252 -3.40 -10.44 7.97
C ASN A 252 -2.86 -10.13 9.36
N VAL A 253 -3.72 -10.08 10.38
CA VAL A 253 -3.32 -9.73 11.75
C VAL A 253 -2.22 -10.64 12.30
N ARG A 254 -2.21 -11.92 11.89
CA ARG A 254 -1.20 -12.90 12.35
C ARG A 254 0.20 -12.61 11.78
N ILE A 255 0.28 -12.05 10.56
CA ILE A 255 1.55 -11.60 9.97
C ILE A 255 2.05 -10.38 10.76
N LEU A 256 1.19 -9.40 11.03
CA LEU A 256 1.53 -8.20 11.78
C LEU A 256 2.09 -8.58 13.18
N GLN A 257 1.39 -9.44 13.91
CA GLN A 257 1.81 -9.94 15.23
C GLN A 257 3.18 -10.64 15.17
N SER A 258 3.36 -11.50 14.16
CA SER A 258 4.62 -12.26 14.00
C SER A 258 5.79 -11.33 13.67
N THR A 259 5.57 -10.32 12.83
CA THR A 259 6.60 -9.33 12.47
C THR A 259 6.94 -8.45 13.66
N ALA A 260 5.97 -7.86 14.35
CA ALA A 260 6.20 -7.05 15.55
C ALA A 260 6.97 -7.86 16.62
N LYS A 261 6.58 -9.11 16.85
CA LYS A 261 7.28 -10.01 17.79
C LYS A 261 8.74 -10.25 17.40
N LYS A 262 9.03 -10.48 16.11
CA LYS A 262 10.40 -10.70 15.63
C LYS A 262 11.28 -9.46 15.80
N LEU A 263 10.72 -8.29 15.61
CA LEU A 263 11.39 -7.01 15.83
C LEU A 263 11.50 -6.62 17.31
N GLY A 264 10.91 -7.41 18.22
CA GLY A 264 10.87 -7.07 19.65
C GLY A 264 10.00 -5.85 19.96
N LEU A 265 9.06 -5.51 19.08
CA LEU A 265 8.14 -4.39 19.25
C LEU A 265 6.82 -4.88 19.86
N PRO A 266 6.25 -4.16 20.84
CA PRO A 266 4.94 -4.46 21.36
C PRO A 266 3.87 -4.08 20.30
N MET A 267 2.75 -4.81 20.28
CA MET A 267 1.67 -4.60 19.29
C MET A 267 1.04 -3.22 19.39
N GLU A 268 1.12 -2.56 20.53
CA GLU A 268 0.66 -1.18 20.76
C GLU A 268 1.43 -0.16 19.91
N LYS A 269 2.64 -0.49 19.47
CA LYS A 269 3.43 0.29 18.50
C LYS A 269 3.16 -0.10 17.05
N CYS A 270 2.31 -1.07 16.77
CA CYS A 270 1.94 -1.49 15.42
C CYS A 270 0.59 -0.86 15.05
N ILE A 271 0.56 -0.13 13.94
CA ILE A 271 -0.70 0.36 13.39
C ILE A 271 -1.43 -0.81 12.72
N VAL A 272 -2.67 -1.05 13.14
CA VAL A 272 -3.52 -2.15 12.66
C VAL A 272 -4.81 -1.57 12.11
N THR A 273 -5.04 -1.75 10.81
CA THR A 273 -6.26 -1.35 10.10
C THR A 273 -6.90 -2.49 9.32
N VAL A 274 -6.20 -3.61 9.20
CA VAL A 274 -6.65 -4.80 8.44
C VAL A 274 -8.03 -5.30 8.90
N GLU A 275 -8.37 -5.13 10.16
CA GLU A 275 -9.67 -5.53 10.71
C GLU A 275 -10.84 -4.80 10.04
N ARG A 276 -10.62 -3.55 9.61
CA ARG A 276 -11.64 -2.67 9.04
C ARG A 276 -11.55 -2.50 7.52
N HIS A 277 -10.33 -2.53 6.99
CA HIS A 277 -10.09 -2.26 5.57
C HIS A 277 -9.93 -3.53 4.73
N GLY A 278 -9.66 -4.69 5.39
CA GLY A 278 -9.15 -5.87 4.69
C GLY A 278 -7.74 -5.62 4.15
N ASN A 279 -7.31 -6.49 3.26
CA ASN A 279 -6.04 -6.33 2.53
C ASN A 279 -6.27 -5.48 1.27
N THR A 280 -5.84 -4.23 1.29
CA THR A 280 -5.91 -3.31 0.15
C THR A 280 -4.58 -3.22 -0.61
N SER A 281 -3.76 -4.26 -0.58
CA SER A 281 -2.47 -4.37 -1.31
C SER A 281 -1.59 -3.13 -1.14
N ALA A 282 -1.16 -2.46 -2.24
CA ALA A 282 -0.30 -1.27 -2.19
C ALA A 282 -0.92 -0.09 -1.45
N ALA A 283 -2.24 0.01 -1.38
CA ALA A 283 -2.92 1.08 -0.65
C ALA A 283 -2.88 0.92 0.87
N SER A 284 -2.57 -0.28 1.39
CA SER A 284 -2.74 -0.60 2.81
C SER A 284 -1.84 0.20 3.75
N ILE A 285 -0.59 0.43 3.37
CA ILE A 285 0.37 1.22 4.17
C ILE A 285 -0.06 2.70 4.23
N PRO A 286 -0.30 3.40 3.11
CA PRO A 286 -0.69 4.80 3.17
C PRO A 286 -2.09 5.03 3.78
N LEU A 287 -3.03 4.08 3.64
CA LEU A 287 -4.31 4.10 4.35
C LEU A 287 -4.10 4.04 5.88
N ALA A 288 -3.26 3.10 6.35
CA ALA A 288 -2.96 2.95 7.76
C ALA A 288 -2.21 4.17 8.32
N LEU A 289 -1.29 4.73 7.54
CA LEU A 289 -0.55 5.94 7.89
C LEU A 289 -1.51 7.13 8.07
N ASP A 290 -2.34 7.41 7.07
CA ASP A 290 -3.27 8.55 7.11
C ASP A 290 -4.27 8.43 8.26
N GLU A 291 -4.84 7.24 8.49
CA GLU A 291 -5.76 7.01 9.61
C GLU A 291 -5.08 7.29 10.94
N ALA A 292 -3.84 6.82 11.13
CA ALA A 292 -3.11 7.02 12.37
C ALA A 292 -2.71 8.50 12.59
N VAL A 293 -2.38 9.22 11.53
CA VAL A 293 -2.10 10.67 11.56
C VAL A 293 -3.38 11.44 11.95
N ARG A 294 -4.50 11.16 11.29
CA ARG A 294 -5.78 11.82 11.58
C ARG A 294 -6.33 11.50 12.97
N ALA A 295 -6.04 10.31 13.49
CA ALA A 295 -6.37 9.95 14.87
C ALA A 295 -5.45 10.57 15.92
N GLY A 296 -4.43 11.36 15.51
CA GLY A 296 -3.45 11.97 16.41
C GLY A 296 -2.49 10.98 17.06
N LYS A 297 -2.42 9.73 16.57
CA LYS A 297 -1.47 8.74 17.06
C LYS A 297 -0.06 9.05 16.56
N ILE A 298 0.06 9.41 15.28
CA ILE A 298 1.32 9.80 14.66
C ILE A 298 1.41 11.31 14.65
N VAL A 299 2.50 11.83 15.20
CA VAL A 299 2.76 13.27 15.30
C VAL A 299 4.14 13.62 14.73
N PRO A 300 4.37 14.88 14.31
CA PRO A 300 5.66 15.30 13.75
C PRO A 300 6.85 14.96 14.67
N GLY A 301 7.94 14.51 14.08
CA GLY A 301 9.18 14.12 14.75
C GLY A 301 9.25 12.64 15.14
N GLN A 302 8.17 11.89 15.06
CA GLN A 302 8.17 10.45 15.34
C GLN A 302 8.82 9.63 14.22
N LYS A 303 9.42 8.51 14.61
CA LYS A 303 10.15 7.59 13.75
C LYS A 303 9.23 6.45 13.34
N LEU A 304 9.01 6.34 12.05
CA LEU A 304 8.11 5.37 11.44
C LEU A 304 8.88 4.34 10.63
N LEU A 305 8.57 3.07 10.82
CA LEU A 305 9.02 1.99 9.96
C LEU A 305 7.84 1.50 9.13
N LEU A 306 7.90 1.72 7.82
CA LEU A 306 6.94 1.22 6.83
C LEU A 306 7.55 0.02 6.12
N GLU A 307 6.79 -1.07 5.98
CA GLU A 307 7.28 -2.26 5.30
C GLU A 307 6.17 -3.04 4.60
N GLY A 308 6.51 -3.70 3.51
CA GLY A 308 5.57 -4.50 2.75
C GLY A 308 6.22 -5.66 2.02
N VAL A 309 5.43 -6.70 1.78
CA VAL A 309 5.77 -7.86 0.96
C VAL A 309 4.60 -8.19 0.05
N GLY A 310 4.88 -8.50 -1.21
CA GLY A 310 3.86 -8.79 -2.21
C GLY A 310 4.26 -9.90 -3.16
N GLY A 311 3.30 -10.27 -4.03
CA GLY A 311 3.55 -11.25 -5.09
C GLY A 311 4.79 -10.89 -5.90
N GLY A 312 5.48 -11.92 -6.38
CA GLY A 312 6.70 -11.76 -7.12
C GLY A 312 7.77 -12.79 -6.70
N PHE A 313 8.30 -12.93 -5.48
CA PHE A 313 8.01 -11.96 -4.43
C PHE A 313 8.81 -10.68 -4.54
N THR A 314 8.18 -9.60 -4.09
CA THR A 314 8.83 -8.32 -3.85
C THR A 314 8.65 -7.92 -2.40
N TRP A 315 9.64 -7.27 -1.79
CA TRP A 315 9.51 -6.72 -0.43
C TRP A 315 10.38 -5.50 -0.27
N GLY A 316 10.01 -4.65 0.66
CA GLY A 316 10.76 -3.43 0.93
C GLY A 316 10.32 -2.74 2.18
N ALA A 317 11.19 -1.85 2.67
CA ALA A 317 10.94 -1.02 3.84
C ALA A 317 11.43 0.41 3.61
N ALA A 318 10.81 1.33 4.33
CA ALA A 318 11.25 2.71 4.47
C ALA A 318 11.24 3.11 5.95
N LEU A 319 12.35 3.63 6.43
CA LEU A 319 12.48 4.23 7.75
C LEU A 319 12.51 5.74 7.61
N LEU A 320 11.65 6.44 8.33
CA LEU A 320 11.52 7.88 8.19
C LEU A 320 11.19 8.59 9.52
N ILE A 321 11.43 9.90 9.54
CA ILE A 321 10.91 10.82 10.54
C ILE A 321 9.72 11.55 9.92
N PHE A 322 8.59 11.49 10.62
CA PHE A 322 7.34 12.12 10.17
C PHE A 322 7.31 13.62 10.42
#